data_a9edd7be53bdf2f5df717cccaec64ce2
#
_entry.id   a9edd7be53bdf2f5df717cccaec64ce2
#
_cell.length_a   1.000
_cell.length_b   1.000
_cell.length_c   1.000
_cell.angle_alpha   90.00
_cell.angle_beta   90.00
_cell.angle_gamma   90.00
#
_symmetry.space_group_name_H-M   'P 1'
#
loop_
_entity.id
_entity.type
_entity.pdbx_description
1 polymer ?
#
loop_
_entity_poly.entity_id
_entity_poly.type
_entity_poly.pdbx_seq_one_letter_code
_entity_poly.pdbx_strand_id
1 'polypeptide(L)'
;MSIEKEMVRIACKALDDKKAKDIKIIDIHEVSVIADYFVIASASNQNQVQAMVDNADELLGRAGYEAKQIEGTRNSSWVLMDYGDMIIHIFDEENRLFYDLERIWRDGKILDAQEFLAEGEE
;
A
#
# COMPACT_ATOMS: atom_id res chain seq x y z
N MET A 1 -16.25 10.52 2.71
CA MET A 1 -14.92 9.91 2.82
C MET A 1 -13.86 10.93 2.48
N SER A 2 -12.77 10.98 3.22
CA SER A 2 -11.67 11.89 2.93
C SER A 2 -10.89 11.44 1.69
N ILE A 3 -10.11 12.38 1.12
CA ILE A 3 -9.24 12.09 -0.02
C ILE A 3 -8.24 11.00 0.33
N GLU A 4 -7.68 11.07 1.54
CA GLU A 4 -6.69 10.09 2.01
C GLU A 4 -7.31 8.71 2.12
N LYS A 5 -8.52 8.60 2.63
CA LYS A 5 -9.22 7.31 2.74
C LYS A 5 -9.60 6.77 1.36
N GLU A 6 -9.96 7.64 0.44
CA GLU A 6 -10.25 7.22 -0.93
C GLU A 6 -9.01 6.63 -1.59
N MET A 7 -7.84 7.27 -1.43
CA MET A 7 -6.58 6.74 -1.95
C MET A 7 -6.28 5.36 -1.37
N VAL A 8 -6.47 5.19 -0.06
CA VAL A 8 -6.23 3.91 0.62
C VAL A 8 -7.16 2.84 0.06
N ARG A 9 -8.43 3.16 -0.13
CA ARG A 9 -9.40 2.23 -0.68
C ARG A 9 -9.01 1.77 -2.09
N ILE A 10 -8.64 2.71 -2.95
CA ILE A 10 -8.22 2.40 -4.32
C ILE A 10 -6.95 1.56 -4.31
N ALA A 11 -5.99 1.90 -3.45
CA ALA A 11 -4.75 1.14 -3.33
C ALA A 11 -5.03 -0.30 -2.91
N CYS A 12 -5.86 -0.50 -1.88
CA CYS A 12 -6.23 -1.84 -1.42
C CYS A 12 -6.89 -2.64 -2.53
N LYS A 13 -7.82 -2.03 -3.25
CA LYS A 13 -8.51 -2.68 -4.37
C LYS A 13 -7.53 -3.09 -5.46
N ALA A 14 -6.62 -2.19 -5.83
CA ALA A 14 -5.63 -2.46 -6.87
C ALA A 14 -4.72 -3.62 -6.49
N LEU A 15 -4.29 -3.67 -5.23
CA LEU A 15 -3.43 -4.73 -4.74
C LEU A 15 -4.19 -6.06 -4.64
N ASP A 16 -5.41 -6.02 -4.15
CA ASP A 16 -6.26 -7.22 -4.02
C ASP A 16 -6.57 -7.82 -5.40
N ASP A 17 -6.80 -7.00 -6.42
CA ASP A 17 -7.03 -7.45 -7.78
C ASP A 17 -5.87 -8.29 -8.32
N LYS A 18 -4.67 -8.08 -7.81
CA LYS A 18 -3.47 -8.84 -8.19
C LYS A 18 -3.09 -9.87 -7.13
N LYS A 19 -4.05 -10.22 -6.27
CA LYS A 19 -3.93 -11.28 -5.28
C LYS A 19 -2.83 -11.03 -4.24
N ALA A 20 -2.64 -9.77 -3.87
CA ALA A 20 -1.70 -9.41 -2.81
C ALA A 20 -2.05 -10.15 -1.52
N LYS A 21 -1.02 -10.50 -0.76
CA LYS A 21 -1.17 -11.17 0.51
C LYS A 21 -0.91 -10.22 1.66
N ASP A 22 -1.58 -10.48 2.78
CA ASP A 22 -1.36 -9.74 4.03
C ASP A 22 -1.42 -8.22 3.85
N ILE A 23 -2.47 -7.74 3.19
CA ILE A 23 -2.67 -6.30 3.04
C ILE A 23 -2.99 -5.73 4.41
N LYS A 24 -2.15 -4.77 4.87
CA LYS A 24 -2.35 -4.07 6.13
C LYS A 24 -2.32 -2.59 5.90
N ILE A 25 -3.17 -1.89 6.63
CA ILE A 25 -3.24 -0.43 6.60
C ILE A 25 -2.87 0.05 7.99
N ILE A 26 -1.92 0.98 8.06
CA ILE A 26 -1.52 1.58 9.33
C ILE A 26 -1.83 3.07 9.25
N ASP A 27 -2.69 3.53 10.15
CA ASP A 27 -2.99 4.95 10.29
C ASP A 27 -1.90 5.56 11.18
N ILE A 28 -1.07 6.41 10.62
CA ILE A 28 0.08 7.01 11.30
C ILE A 28 -0.05 8.53 11.42
N HIS A 29 -1.22 9.09 11.14
CA HIS A 29 -1.35 10.55 11.10
C HIS A 29 -1.03 11.22 12.44
N GLU A 30 -1.21 10.54 13.56
CA GLU A 30 -0.91 11.08 14.87
C GLU A 30 0.54 10.87 15.30
N VAL A 31 1.27 9.95 14.67
CA VAL A 31 2.62 9.58 15.09
C VAL A 31 3.69 9.93 14.06
N SER A 32 3.30 10.40 12.89
CA SER A 32 4.26 10.71 11.83
C SER A 32 3.83 11.97 11.05
N VAL A 33 4.83 12.73 10.62
CA VAL A 33 4.61 13.85 9.71
C VAL A 33 4.89 13.46 8.24
N ILE A 34 5.33 12.22 8.01
CA ILE A 34 5.69 11.73 6.67
C ILE A 34 4.44 11.49 5.82
N ALA A 35 3.47 10.82 6.41
CA ALA A 35 2.23 10.45 5.72
C ALA A 35 1.14 10.18 6.75
N ASP A 36 -0.09 10.09 6.29
CA ASP A 36 -1.23 9.74 7.15
C ASP A 36 -1.45 8.23 7.22
N TYR A 37 -1.12 7.52 6.13
CA TYR A 37 -1.36 6.07 6.04
C TYR A 37 -0.20 5.35 5.37
N PHE A 38 0.12 4.17 5.89
CA PHE A 38 0.91 3.18 5.18
C PHE A 38 -0.02 2.06 4.73
N VAL A 39 0.15 1.61 3.50
CA VAL A 39 -0.52 0.42 2.99
C VAL A 39 0.59 -0.59 2.68
N ILE A 40 0.55 -1.73 3.34
CA ILE A 40 1.61 -2.74 3.24
C ILE A 40 1.02 -4.01 2.65
N ALA A 41 1.69 -4.58 1.66
CA ALA A 41 1.24 -5.80 1.02
C ALA A 41 2.41 -6.69 0.64
N SER A 42 2.16 -7.97 0.52
CA SER A 42 3.15 -8.97 0.16
C SER A 42 2.80 -9.64 -1.17
N ALA A 43 3.83 -10.03 -1.91
CA ALA A 43 3.71 -10.76 -3.15
C ALA A 43 4.49 -12.08 -3.08
N SER A 44 4.06 -13.07 -3.85
CA SER A 44 4.70 -14.38 -3.86
C SER A 44 5.97 -14.42 -4.72
N ASN A 45 6.07 -13.50 -5.68
CA ASN A 45 7.21 -13.46 -6.61
C ASN A 45 7.36 -12.07 -7.23
N GLN A 46 8.46 -11.88 -7.96
CA GLN A 46 8.78 -10.57 -8.55
C GLN A 46 7.78 -10.14 -9.62
N ASN A 47 7.24 -11.07 -10.38
CA ASN A 47 6.24 -10.74 -11.39
C ASN A 47 4.98 -10.18 -10.75
N GLN A 48 4.58 -10.75 -9.61
CA GLN A 48 3.44 -10.26 -8.86
C GLN A 48 3.70 -8.88 -8.27
N VAL A 49 4.92 -8.65 -7.75
CA VAL A 49 5.30 -7.31 -7.26
C VAL A 49 5.08 -6.28 -8.36
N GLN A 50 5.58 -6.55 -9.56
CA GLN A 50 5.44 -5.61 -10.66
C GLN A 50 3.98 -5.41 -11.08
N ALA A 51 3.20 -6.50 -11.11
CA ALA A 51 1.78 -6.40 -11.43
C ALA A 51 1.03 -5.54 -10.41
N MET A 52 1.37 -5.68 -9.12
CA MET A 52 0.76 -4.89 -8.05
C MET A 52 1.12 -3.41 -8.20
N VAL A 53 2.39 -3.11 -8.46
CA VAL A 53 2.86 -1.74 -8.66
C VAL A 53 2.14 -1.11 -9.86
N ASP A 54 2.11 -1.81 -10.99
CA ASP A 54 1.50 -1.28 -12.21
C ASP A 54 0.00 -1.04 -12.03
N ASN A 55 -0.70 -1.96 -11.36
CA ASN A 55 -2.14 -1.82 -11.16
C ASN A 55 -2.46 -0.68 -10.19
N ALA A 56 -1.68 -0.54 -9.13
CA ALA A 56 -1.87 0.57 -8.19
C ALA A 56 -1.63 1.91 -8.89
N ASP A 57 -0.55 2.02 -9.66
CA ASP A 57 -0.23 3.24 -10.40
C ASP A 57 -1.35 3.59 -11.39
N GLU A 58 -1.87 2.59 -12.11
CA GLU A 58 -2.94 2.80 -13.07
C GLU A 58 -4.24 3.25 -12.41
N LEU A 59 -4.71 2.52 -11.41
CA LEU A 59 -6.00 2.83 -10.79
C LEU A 59 -5.98 4.14 -10.01
N LEU A 60 -4.89 4.41 -9.31
CA LEU A 60 -4.74 5.69 -8.61
C LEU A 60 -4.60 6.84 -9.60
N GLY A 61 -3.87 6.63 -10.70
CA GLY A 61 -3.72 7.63 -11.75
C GLY A 61 -5.06 7.99 -12.40
N ARG A 62 -5.91 7.00 -12.66
CA ARG A 62 -7.25 7.24 -13.22
C ARG A 62 -8.13 8.05 -12.29
N ALA A 63 -7.91 7.91 -10.98
CA ALA A 63 -8.66 8.67 -9.99
C ALA A 63 -8.07 10.07 -9.75
N GLY A 64 -6.99 10.41 -10.43
CA GLY A 64 -6.36 11.72 -10.31
C GLY A 64 -5.20 11.78 -9.32
N TYR A 65 -4.76 10.64 -8.79
CA TYR A 65 -3.66 10.59 -7.83
C TYR A 65 -2.41 10.04 -8.49
N GLU A 66 -1.38 10.86 -8.60
CA GLU A 66 -0.11 10.44 -9.18
C GLU A 66 0.94 10.27 -8.10
N ALA A 67 1.76 9.22 -8.24
CA ALA A 67 2.86 8.99 -7.32
C ALA A 67 3.87 10.12 -7.43
N LYS A 68 4.27 10.67 -6.29
CA LYS A 68 5.34 11.67 -6.25
C LYS A 68 6.68 11.01 -6.53
N GLN A 69 6.82 9.76 -6.10
CA GLN A 69 8.05 9.01 -6.23
C GLN A 69 7.74 7.52 -6.12
N ILE A 70 8.41 6.72 -6.93
CA ILE A 70 8.36 5.26 -6.80
C ILE A 70 9.81 4.81 -6.67
N GLU A 71 10.13 4.17 -5.56
CA GLU A 71 11.46 3.64 -5.29
C GLU A 71 11.44 2.12 -5.35
N GLY A 72 12.51 1.54 -5.86
CA GLY A 72 12.63 0.13 -6.08
C GLY A 72 12.48 -0.20 -7.55
N THR A 73 13.04 -1.32 -7.94
CA THR A 73 13.03 -1.78 -9.32
C THR A 73 12.28 -3.09 -9.42
N ARG A 74 12.12 -3.58 -10.65
CA ARG A 74 11.49 -4.86 -10.91
C ARG A 74 12.09 -6.01 -10.09
N ASN A 75 13.39 -5.93 -9.80
CA ASN A 75 14.09 -6.98 -9.05
C ASN A 75 14.26 -6.66 -7.58
N SER A 76 13.61 -5.60 -7.09
CA SER A 76 13.71 -5.24 -5.69
C SER A 76 12.80 -6.10 -4.83
N SER A 77 13.26 -6.40 -3.62
CA SER A 77 12.44 -7.10 -2.63
C SER A 77 11.45 -6.18 -1.93
N TRP A 78 11.58 -4.88 -2.14
CA TRP A 78 10.76 -3.86 -1.51
C TRP A 78 10.58 -2.71 -2.50
N VAL A 79 9.32 -2.41 -2.85
CA VAL A 79 8.97 -1.25 -3.67
C VAL A 79 8.15 -0.30 -2.82
N LEU A 80 8.49 0.98 -2.87
CA LEU A 80 7.80 2.03 -2.15
C LEU A 80 7.14 2.97 -3.17
N MET A 81 5.85 3.25 -3.00
CA MET A 81 5.12 4.19 -3.84
C MET A 81 4.61 5.32 -2.96
N ASP A 82 5.16 6.52 -3.15
CA ASP A 82 4.86 7.68 -2.33
C ASP A 82 3.80 8.56 -3.01
N TYR A 83 2.64 8.66 -2.38
CA TYR A 83 1.53 9.52 -2.83
C TYR A 83 1.33 10.72 -1.91
N GLY A 84 2.29 11.01 -1.03
CA GLY A 84 2.20 12.11 -0.09
C GLY A 84 1.51 11.71 1.20
N ASP A 85 0.19 11.72 1.21
CA ASP A 85 -0.58 11.35 2.40
C ASP A 85 -0.67 9.84 2.62
N MET A 86 -0.34 9.07 1.59
CA MET A 86 -0.33 7.61 1.65
C MET A 86 0.95 7.10 1.01
N ILE A 87 1.58 6.12 1.66
CA ILE A 87 2.75 5.44 1.12
C ILE A 87 2.42 3.95 1.04
N ILE A 88 2.58 3.37 -0.15
CA ILE A 88 2.37 1.93 -0.36
C ILE A 88 3.72 1.24 -0.29
N HIS A 89 3.79 0.17 0.51
CA HIS A 89 4.97 -0.68 0.62
C HIS A 89 4.62 -2.07 0.12
N ILE A 90 5.33 -2.55 -0.90
CA ILE A 90 5.12 -3.88 -1.47
C ILE A 90 6.39 -4.69 -1.28
N PHE A 91 6.29 -5.81 -0.58
CA PHE A 91 7.41 -6.72 -0.30
C PHE A 91 7.16 -8.07 -0.95
N ASP A 92 8.23 -8.78 -1.33
CA ASP A 92 8.05 -10.20 -1.56
C ASP A 92 7.95 -10.90 -0.20
N GLU A 93 7.33 -12.08 -0.17
CA GLU A 93 7.07 -12.79 1.09
C GLU A 93 8.34 -13.12 1.88
N GLU A 94 9.42 -13.46 1.18
CA GLU A 94 10.65 -13.83 1.83
C GLU A 94 11.26 -12.70 2.63
N ASN A 95 11.06 -11.46 2.18
CA ASN A 95 11.72 -10.31 2.79
C ASN A 95 10.81 -9.52 3.73
N ARG A 96 9.53 -9.82 3.79
CA ARG A 96 8.58 -9.12 4.66
C ARG A 96 9.01 -9.15 6.13
N LEU A 97 9.56 -10.27 6.57
CA LEU A 97 9.99 -10.40 7.96
C LEU A 97 11.18 -9.51 8.30
N PHE A 98 12.01 -9.19 7.32
CA PHE A 98 13.16 -8.29 7.53
C PHE A 98 12.73 -6.84 7.62
N TYR A 99 11.60 -6.49 6.99
CA TYR A 99 11.09 -5.12 6.95
C TYR A 99 9.79 -5.06 7.75
N ASP A 100 9.89 -5.28 9.05
CA ASP A 100 8.73 -5.33 9.92
C ASP A 100 8.23 -3.93 10.24
N LEU A 101 7.56 -3.33 9.25
CA LEU A 101 7.03 -1.98 9.38
C LEU A 101 5.92 -1.89 10.43
N GLU A 102 5.16 -2.95 10.63
CA GLU A 102 4.13 -2.99 11.66
C GLU A 102 4.74 -2.79 13.04
N ARG A 103 5.93 -3.34 13.26
CA ARG A 103 6.63 -3.21 14.52
C ARG A 103 7.21 -1.81 14.70
N ILE A 104 7.79 -1.26 13.63
CA ILE A 104 8.36 0.09 13.64
C ILE A 104 7.28 1.13 13.93
N TRP A 105 6.10 0.94 13.34
CA TRP A 105 4.98 1.85 13.46
C TRP A 105 3.90 1.33 14.40
N ARG A 106 4.28 0.57 15.42
CA ARG A 106 3.32 -0.05 16.36
C ARG A 106 2.45 0.95 17.11
N ASP A 107 2.88 2.20 17.21
CA ASP A 107 2.08 3.25 17.81
C ASP A 107 1.01 3.79 16.85
N GLY A 108 1.08 3.39 15.59
CA GLY A 108 0.03 3.67 14.63
C GLY A 108 -1.15 2.74 14.85
N LYS A 109 -2.29 3.10 14.26
CA LYS A 109 -3.51 2.31 14.38
C LYS A 109 -3.63 1.38 13.16
N ILE A 110 -3.67 0.08 13.41
CA ILE A 110 -3.85 -0.90 12.35
C ILE A 110 -5.33 -0.98 12.00
N LEU A 111 -5.64 -0.79 10.72
CA LEU A 111 -7.00 -0.83 10.21
C LEU A 111 -7.21 -2.12 9.39
N ASP A 112 -8.47 -2.56 9.34
CA ASP A 112 -8.83 -3.76 8.59
C ASP A 112 -8.98 -3.42 7.09
N ALA A 113 -8.13 -4.00 6.25
CA ALA A 113 -8.18 -3.78 4.81
C ALA A 113 -9.52 -4.22 4.22
N GLN A 114 -10.17 -5.22 4.80
CA GLN A 114 -11.46 -5.71 4.31
C GLN A 114 -12.55 -4.65 4.41
N GLU A 115 -12.49 -3.78 5.40
CA GLU A 115 -13.45 -2.69 5.52
C GLU A 115 -13.34 -1.72 4.35
N PHE A 116 -12.12 -1.43 3.89
CA PHE A 116 -11.90 -0.58 2.75
C PHE A 116 -12.33 -1.24 1.44
N LEU A 117 -12.09 -2.53 1.31
CA LEU A 117 -12.50 -3.29 0.12
C LEU A 117 -14.02 -3.38 0.02
N ALA A 118 -14.70 -3.59 1.15
CA ALA A 118 -16.15 -3.66 1.18
C ALA A 118 -16.79 -2.34 0.75
N GLU A 119 -16.23 -1.21 1.18
CA GLU A 119 -16.74 0.11 0.78
C GLU A 119 -16.65 0.33 -0.75
N GLY A 120 -15.71 -0.32 -1.41
CA GLY A 120 -15.51 -0.20 -2.85
C GLY A 120 -16.45 -1.04 -3.69
N GLU A 121 -17.26 -1.89 -3.08
CA GLU A 121 -18.14 -2.83 -3.79
C GLU A 121 -19.55 -2.31 -4.07
N GLU A 122 -19.85 -1.12 -3.63
CA GLU A 122 -21.17 -0.53 -3.87
C GLU A 122 -21.41 -0.15 -5.32
#